data_4a935bd775cf343cc414af83d560d97b
#
_entry.id   4a935bd775cf343cc414af83d560d97b
#
_cell.length_a   1.000
_cell.length_b   1.000
_cell.length_c   1.000
_cell.angle_alpha   90.00
_cell.angle_beta   90.00
_cell.angle_gamma   90.00
#
_symmetry.space_group_name_H-M   'P 1'
#
loop_
_entity.id
_entity.type
_entity.pdbx_description
1 polymer ?
#
loop_
_entity_poly.entity_id
_entity_poly.type
_entity_poly.pdbx_seq_one_letter_code
_entity_poly.pdbx_strand_id
1 'polypeptide(L)'
;MKTELHEFNGKRIDRLKVEVTVMTAFAFVNDPERRKHFVDLFDKGQTETFKLVVMRLVGPSIEDLRRFYLCTDFTKPTAMRISQQTLQGIWDLHLVGFIHRDIKPQNFAIGIGDKDDVIYVLDLGIAHRFIDRHTNKIKPPRAKVRFMGTVRYASRNCHRSKEQSRKDDLETWIYMSVELYSSMLLPWRRFIDRHAVLIEKEKFFTDPVPDIYKKAPQGYRSISKYVDNLTYEEEPNYTLIQSALGQIIKDDCIDVTLPFDWAGKVTEKDEKDSRRPSKEKEIIDRKKLSRESKDVSLEKEDDPLEQVAVTGGEKPKNSGEKEIVSQPTMKPVCSLTQMPGSTISMNSEFEE
;
A
#
# COMPACT_ATOMS: atom_id res chain seq x y z
N MET A 1 -9.95 10.63 -18.05
CA MET A 1 -10.62 9.33 -18.19
C MET A 1 -9.58 8.24 -18.10
N LYS A 2 -9.84 7.16 -17.35
CA LYS A 2 -9.00 5.95 -17.23
C LYS A 2 -9.82 4.77 -17.75
N THR A 3 -9.19 3.88 -18.53
CA THR A 3 -9.85 2.71 -19.15
C THR A 3 -9.10 1.42 -18.81
N GLU A 4 -9.82 0.31 -18.77
CA GLU A 4 -9.29 -1.03 -18.52
C GLU A 4 -10.03 -2.05 -19.37
N LEU A 5 -9.32 -2.91 -20.08
CA LEU A 5 -9.95 -4.02 -20.79
C LEU A 5 -10.66 -4.96 -19.83
N HIS A 6 -11.76 -5.58 -20.28
CA HIS A 6 -12.43 -6.61 -19.47
C HIS A 6 -11.52 -7.82 -19.24
N GLU A 7 -10.72 -8.15 -20.26
CA GLU A 7 -9.87 -9.31 -20.27
C GLU A 7 -8.55 -9.02 -20.98
N PHE A 8 -7.49 -9.63 -20.53
CA PHE A 8 -6.16 -9.58 -21.15
C PHE A 8 -5.51 -10.96 -21.03
N ASN A 9 -5.07 -11.52 -22.17
CA ASN A 9 -4.48 -12.86 -22.26
C ASN A 9 -5.33 -13.96 -21.56
N GLY A 10 -6.65 -13.95 -21.81
CA GLY A 10 -7.58 -14.93 -21.24
C GLY A 10 -7.84 -14.77 -19.73
N LYS A 11 -7.40 -13.67 -19.13
CA LYS A 11 -7.60 -13.39 -17.71
C LYS A 11 -8.43 -12.12 -17.53
N ARG A 12 -9.48 -12.23 -16.72
CA ARG A 12 -10.30 -11.10 -16.32
C ARG A 12 -9.48 -10.11 -15.52
N ILE A 13 -9.63 -8.81 -15.83
CA ILE A 13 -9.00 -7.70 -15.12
C ILE A 13 -10.09 -6.92 -14.39
N ASP A 14 -9.89 -6.68 -13.09
CA ASP A 14 -10.86 -5.98 -12.24
C ASP A 14 -10.22 -4.85 -11.41
N ARG A 15 -9.04 -4.33 -11.81
CA ARG A 15 -8.34 -3.27 -11.09
C ARG A 15 -9.17 -1.98 -11.04
N LEU A 16 -9.75 -1.58 -12.18
CA LEU A 16 -10.60 -0.38 -12.25
C LEU A 16 -11.85 -0.52 -11.38
N LYS A 17 -12.41 -1.73 -11.25
CA LYS A 17 -13.52 -2.01 -10.34
C LYS A 17 -13.14 -1.79 -8.88
N VAL A 18 -11.94 -2.19 -8.47
CA VAL A 18 -11.41 -1.95 -7.12
C VAL A 18 -11.27 -0.46 -6.88
N GLU A 19 -10.66 0.26 -7.82
CA GLU A 19 -10.46 1.71 -7.75
C GLU A 19 -11.79 2.47 -7.58
N VAL A 20 -12.79 2.15 -8.41
CA VAL A 20 -14.16 2.69 -8.29
C VAL A 20 -14.77 2.37 -6.92
N THR A 21 -14.55 1.18 -6.38
CA THR A 21 -15.07 0.81 -5.06
C THR A 21 -14.49 1.69 -3.96
N VAL A 22 -13.20 1.98 -4.00
CA VAL A 22 -12.54 2.88 -3.03
C VAL A 22 -13.03 4.31 -3.21
N MET A 23 -13.04 4.85 -4.45
CA MET A 23 -13.51 6.20 -4.73
C MET A 23 -14.97 6.41 -4.28
N THR A 24 -15.82 5.40 -4.50
CA THR A 24 -17.21 5.42 -4.03
C THR A 24 -17.28 5.43 -2.50
N ALA A 25 -16.40 4.71 -1.79
CA ALA A 25 -16.37 4.76 -0.33
C ALA A 25 -16.06 6.16 0.19
N PHE A 26 -15.16 6.91 -0.46
CA PHE A 26 -14.87 8.30 -0.12
C PHE A 26 -16.02 9.26 -0.41
N ALA A 27 -16.90 8.96 -1.39
CA ALA A 27 -18.07 9.79 -1.66
C ALA A 27 -19.03 9.86 -0.46
N PHE A 28 -19.02 8.87 0.44
CA PHE A 28 -19.83 8.83 1.66
C PHE A 28 -19.13 9.40 2.90
N VAL A 29 -17.88 9.85 2.79
CA VAL A 29 -17.18 10.52 3.89
C VAL A 29 -17.67 11.98 3.96
N ASN A 30 -18.30 12.38 5.06
CA ASN A 30 -18.84 13.73 5.21
C ASN A 30 -17.78 14.81 5.44
N ASP A 31 -16.66 14.45 6.07
CA ASP A 31 -15.58 15.37 6.38
C ASP A 31 -14.77 15.71 5.10
N PRO A 32 -14.77 16.98 4.64
CA PRO A 32 -14.03 17.40 3.46
C PRO A 32 -12.52 17.21 3.61
N GLU A 33 -11.95 17.40 4.82
CA GLU A 33 -10.52 17.24 5.08
C GLU A 33 -10.08 15.79 4.89
N ARG A 34 -10.95 14.82 5.25
CA ARG A 34 -10.70 13.39 5.03
C ARG A 34 -10.79 12.96 3.56
N ARG A 35 -11.43 13.78 2.70
CA ARG A 35 -11.51 13.54 1.25
C ARG A 35 -10.44 14.31 0.46
N LYS A 36 -9.77 15.25 1.07
CA LYS A 36 -8.87 16.21 0.45
C LYS A 36 -7.85 15.57 -0.49
N HIS A 37 -7.32 14.41 -0.10
CA HIS A 37 -6.27 13.70 -0.82
C HIS A 37 -6.78 12.66 -1.83
N PHE A 38 -8.09 12.64 -2.12
CA PHE A 38 -8.70 11.72 -3.08
C PHE A 38 -9.40 12.47 -4.20
N VAL A 39 -9.30 11.93 -5.40
CA VAL A 39 -9.92 12.52 -6.58
C VAL A 39 -11.42 12.21 -6.64
N ASP A 40 -12.22 13.16 -7.11
CA ASP A 40 -13.65 12.96 -7.32
C ASP A 40 -13.88 12.00 -8.50
N LEU A 41 -14.83 11.08 -8.31
CA LEU A 41 -15.40 10.25 -9.35
C LEU A 41 -16.57 10.97 -9.97
N PHE A 42 -16.47 11.34 -11.26
CA PHE A 42 -17.54 12.04 -11.96
C PHE A 42 -18.48 11.08 -12.66
N ASP A 43 -17.94 10.04 -13.30
CA ASP A 43 -18.71 9.06 -14.04
C ASP A 43 -17.99 7.74 -14.16
N LYS A 44 -18.73 6.67 -14.44
CA LYS A 44 -18.21 5.32 -14.70
C LYS A 44 -19.07 4.60 -15.70
N GLY A 45 -18.48 3.81 -16.57
CA GLY A 45 -19.20 3.06 -17.57
C GLY A 45 -18.43 1.83 -18.02
N GLN A 46 -19.06 1.09 -18.91
CA GLN A 46 -18.43 -0.04 -19.61
C GLN A 46 -19.00 -0.19 -21.01
N THR A 47 -18.16 -0.68 -21.90
CA THR A 47 -18.53 -1.14 -23.25
C THR A 47 -18.40 -2.65 -23.31
N GLU A 48 -18.56 -3.26 -24.48
CA GLU A 48 -18.30 -4.71 -24.66
C GLU A 48 -16.83 -5.08 -24.43
N THR A 49 -15.88 -4.16 -24.67
CA THR A 49 -14.45 -4.44 -24.65
C THR A 49 -13.72 -3.88 -23.44
N PHE A 50 -14.18 -2.78 -22.86
CA PHE A 50 -13.48 -2.12 -21.76
C PHE A 50 -14.42 -1.46 -20.74
N LYS A 51 -13.91 -1.25 -19.54
CA LYS A 51 -14.48 -0.43 -18.47
C LYS A 51 -13.83 0.95 -18.51
N LEU A 52 -14.56 1.97 -18.09
CA LEU A 52 -14.04 3.34 -18.01
C LEU A 52 -14.46 4.04 -16.73
N VAL A 53 -13.65 5.01 -16.34
CA VAL A 53 -13.88 5.91 -15.21
C VAL A 53 -13.53 7.33 -15.65
N VAL A 54 -14.42 8.28 -15.32
CA VAL A 54 -14.18 9.71 -15.45
C VAL A 54 -13.94 10.28 -14.06
N MET A 55 -12.77 10.83 -13.82
CA MET A 55 -12.34 11.35 -12.53
C MET A 55 -11.69 12.72 -12.70
N ARG A 56 -11.53 13.45 -11.58
CA ARG A 56 -10.81 14.73 -11.57
C ARG A 56 -9.42 14.56 -12.18
N LEU A 57 -9.06 15.48 -13.06
CA LEU A 57 -7.69 15.56 -13.58
C LEU A 57 -6.78 16.10 -12.49
N VAL A 58 -5.60 15.50 -12.39
CA VAL A 58 -4.51 15.93 -11.50
C VAL A 58 -3.27 16.26 -12.32
N GLY A 59 -2.31 16.92 -11.71
CA GLY A 59 -1.04 17.29 -12.31
C GLY A 59 -0.03 16.13 -12.34
N PRO A 60 1.26 16.45 -12.47
CA PRO A 60 2.35 15.47 -12.49
C PRO A 60 2.43 14.67 -11.20
N SER A 61 2.90 13.41 -11.30
CA SER A 61 3.22 12.63 -10.12
C SER A 61 4.48 13.17 -9.41
N ILE A 62 4.63 12.83 -8.12
CA ILE A 62 5.83 13.18 -7.33
C ILE A 62 7.12 12.69 -8.01
N GLU A 63 7.09 11.52 -8.65
CA GLU A 63 8.23 11.03 -9.43
C GLU A 63 8.46 11.86 -10.70
N ASP A 64 7.39 12.21 -11.42
CA ASP A 64 7.51 13.05 -12.63
C ASP A 64 8.06 14.44 -12.27
N LEU A 65 7.59 15.05 -11.16
CA LEU A 65 8.12 16.32 -10.67
C LEU A 65 9.63 16.26 -10.45
N ARG A 66 10.10 15.25 -9.72
CA ARG A 66 11.52 15.06 -9.44
C ARG A 66 12.34 14.85 -10.72
N ARG A 67 11.85 14.04 -11.65
CA ARG A 67 12.62 13.61 -12.82
C ARG A 67 12.58 14.58 -14.00
N PHE A 68 11.45 15.23 -14.25
CA PHE A 68 11.21 15.96 -15.48
C PHE A 68 11.04 17.46 -15.28
N TYR A 69 10.57 17.90 -14.12
CA TYR A 69 10.36 19.33 -13.84
C TYR A 69 11.49 19.94 -13.02
N LEU A 70 11.97 19.23 -12.02
CA LEU A 70 13.04 19.72 -11.15
C LEU A 70 14.41 19.20 -11.57
N CYS A 71 14.48 17.99 -12.12
CA CYS A 71 15.72 17.30 -12.50
C CYS A 71 16.69 17.15 -11.31
N THR A 72 16.17 17.18 -10.08
CA THR A 72 16.94 17.11 -8.83
C THR A 72 16.11 16.49 -7.71
N ASP A 73 16.76 16.14 -6.61
CA ASP A 73 16.08 15.71 -5.39
C ASP A 73 15.31 16.89 -4.75
N PHE A 74 14.30 16.61 -3.94
CA PHE A 74 13.51 17.62 -3.26
C PHE A 74 14.29 18.29 -2.12
N THR A 75 13.98 19.56 -1.89
CA THR A 75 14.43 20.26 -0.68
C THR A 75 13.79 19.65 0.57
N LYS A 76 14.42 19.85 1.74
CA LYS A 76 13.88 19.33 3.02
C LYS A 76 12.44 19.80 3.29
N PRO A 77 12.07 21.10 3.10
CA PRO A 77 10.69 21.55 3.26
C PRO A 77 9.69 20.82 2.36
N THR A 78 10.01 20.69 1.09
CA THR A 78 9.16 20.01 0.12
C THR A 78 9.02 18.52 0.47
N ALA A 79 10.13 17.80 0.73
CA ALA A 79 10.10 16.38 1.09
C ALA A 79 9.29 16.13 2.37
N MET A 80 9.39 17.01 3.38
CA MET A 80 8.63 16.91 4.62
C MET A 80 7.13 17.11 4.39
N ARG A 81 6.74 18.14 3.63
CA ARG A 81 5.32 18.39 3.32
C ARG A 81 4.70 17.26 2.48
N ILE A 82 5.47 16.68 1.54
CA ILE A 82 5.05 15.47 0.81
C ILE A 82 4.81 14.32 1.79
N SER A 83 5.74 14.09 2.72
CA SER A 83 5.61 13.03 3.72
C SER A 83 4.37 13.22 4.61
N GLN A 84 4.09 14.44 5.06
CA GLN A 84 2.90 14.75 5.87
C GLN A 84 1.60 14.50 5.11
N GLN A 85 1.48 15.01 3.87
CA GLN A 85 0.26 14.87 3.09
C GLN A 85 0.00 13.43 2.64
N THR A 86 1.07 12.70 2.26
CA THR A 86 0.94 11.29 1.86
C THR A 86 0.58 10.40 3.04
N LEU A 87 1.10 10.67 4.24
CA LEU A 87 0.69 10.00 5.47
C LEU A 87 -0.80 10.24 5.76
N GLN A 88 -1.26 11.50 5.61
CA GLN A 88 -2.68 11.83 5.80
C GLN A 88 -3.56 11.05 4.83
N GLY A 89 -3.22 11.03 3.53
CA GLY A 89 -3.97 10.26 2.54
C GLY A 89 -4.01 8.76 2.83
N ILE A 90 -2.90 8.18 3.31
CA ILE A 90 -2.84 6.77 3.71
C ILE A 90 -3.74 6.52 4.93
N TRP A 91 -3.69 7.38 5.93
CA TRP A 91 -4.56 7.29 7.10
C TRP A 91 -6.04 7.32 6.70
N ASP A 92 -6.43 8.27 5.85
CA ASP A 92 -7.81 8.41 5.39
C ASP A 92 -8.28 7.19 4.58
N LEU A 93 -7.39 6.59 3.77
CA LEU A 93 -7.66 5.33 3.08
C LEU A 93 -7.90 4.18 4.08
N HIS A 94 -7.11 4.11 5.14
CA HIS A 94 -7.25 3.10 6.17
C HIS A 94 -8.57 3.28 6.98
N LEU A 95 -9.00 4.52 7.22
CA LEU A 95 -10.29 4.81 7.89
C LEU A 95 -11.50 4.32 7.10
N VAL A 96 -11.45 4.32 5.76
CA VAL A 96 -12.52 3.75 4.91
C VAL A 96 -12.36 2.24 4.70
N GLY A 97 -11.44 1.60 5.42
CA GLY A 97 -11.28 0.15 5.49
C GLY A 97 -10.45 -0.48 4.37
N PHE A 98 -9.59 0.29 3.68
CA PHE A 98 -8.72 -0.22 2.63
C PHE A 98 -7.25 0.03 2.93
N ILE A 99 -6.37 -0.87 2.47
CA ILE A 99 -4.93 -0.67 2.33
C ILE A 99 -4.57 -0.51 0.86
N HIS A 100 -3.50 0.27 0.58
CA HIS A 100 -3.09 0.64 -0.79
C HIS A 100 -2.31 -0.47 -1.50
N ARG A 101 -1.28 -1.02 -0.85
CA ARG A 101 -0.36 -2.08 -1.30
C ARG A 101 0.63 -1.71 -2.42
N ASP A 102 0.60 -0.47 -2.95
CA ASP A 102 1.61 0.01 -3.92
C ASP A 102 1.95 1.49 -3.68
N ILE A 103 2.31 1.85 -2.45
CA ILE A 103 2.73 3.20 -2.09
C ILE A 103 4.10 3.46 -2.71
N LYS A 104 4.19 4.53 -3.52
CA LYS A 104 5.40 4.97 -4.22
C LYS A 104 5.20 6.37 -4.80
N PRO A 105 6.27 7.12 -5.14
CA PRO A 105 6.15 8.50 -5.66
C PRO A 105 5.31 8.63 -6.93
N GLN A 106 5.22 7.56 -7.76
CA GLN A 106 4.42 7.54 -8.99
C GLN A 106 2.90 7.52 -8.73
N ASN A 107 2.49 7.05 -7.54
CA ASN A 107 1.09 6.91 -7.16
C ASN A 107 0.57 8.08 -6.30
N PHE A 108 1.34 9.17 -6.24
CA PHE A 108 0.94 10.44 -5.67
C PHE A 108 1.18 11.54 -6.70
N ALA A 109 0.19 12.43 -6.89
CA ALA A 109 0.29 13.52 -7.84
C ALA A 109 -0.19 14.82 -7.20
N ILE A 110 0.32 15.95 -7.66
CA ILE A 110 -0.17 17.26 -7.25
C ILE A 110 -1.51 17.60 -7.93
N GLY A 111 -2.25 18.51 -7.37
CA GLY A 111 -3.42 19.09 -8.03
C GLY A 111 -3.01 20.02 -9.18
N ILE A 112 -4.01 20.68 -9.75
CA ILE A 112 -3.87 21.61 -10.87
C ILE A 112 -4.39 22.98 -10.43
N GLY A 113 -3.74 24.04 -10.91
CA GLY A 113 -4.13 25.43 -10.64
C GLY A 113 -3.99 25.78 -9.17
N ASP A 114 -5.08 26.23 -8.55
CA ASP A 114 -5.16 26.61 -7.14
C ASP A 114 -5.00 25.46 -6.13
N LYS A 115 -4.85 24.23 -6.62
CA LYS A 115 -4.65 23.01 -5.83
C LYS A 115 -3.28 22.34 -6.07
N ASP A 116 -2.34 23.07 -6.63
CA ASP A 116 -0.99 22.54 -6.90
C ASP A 116 -0.18 22.23 -5.63
N ASP A 117 -0.65 22.69 -4.48
CA ASP A 117 -0.13 22.42 -3.14
C ASP A 117 -0.77 21.17 -2.47
N VAL A 118 -1.81 20.59 -3.07
CA VAL A 118 -2.49 19.38 -2.58
C VAL A 118 -1.96 18.15 -3.29
N ILE A 119 -1.64 17.11 -2.52
CA ILE A 119 -1.15 15.82 -3.04
C ILE A 119 -2.29 14.80 -3.02
N TYR A 120 -2.59 14.22 -4.17
CA TYR A 120 -3.63 13.21 -4.36
C TYR A 120 -3.07 11.79 -4.38
N VAL A 121 -3.76 10.87 -3.73
CA VAL A 121 -3.51 9.42 -3.78
C VAL A 121 -4.12 8.85 -5.05
N LEU A 122 -3.34 8.11 -5.83
CA LEU A 122 -3.73 7.55 -7.12
C LEU A 122 -3.47 6.04 -7.19
N ASP A 123 -4.03 5.42 -8.24
CA ASP A 123 -3.84 4.01 -8.59
C ASP A 123 -4.23 3.03 -7.47
N LEU A 124 -5.50 3.09 -7.10
CA LEU A 124 -6.11 2.22 -6.09
C LEU A 124 -6.52 0.84 -6.67
N GLY A 125 -6.03 0.51 -7.87
CA GLY A 125 -6.42 -0.71 -8.61
C GLY A 125 -6.03 -2.03 -7.94
N ILE A 126 -5.06 -2.01 -7.03
CA ILE A 126 -4.68 -3.17 -6.21
C ILE A 126 -4.95 -2.96 -4.71
N ALA A 127 -5.68 -1.91 -4.35
CA ALA A 127 -6.09 -1.69 -2.97
C ALA A 127 -6.89 -2.90 -2.44
N HIS A 128 -6.81 -3.14 -1.14
CA HIS A 128 -7.47 -4.28 -0.51
C HIS A 128 -8.30 -3.86 0.69
N ARG A 129 -9.57 -4.30 0.72
CA ARG A 129 -10.42 -4.10 1.89
C ARG A 129 -9.99 -5.06 3.00
N PHE A 130 -9.39 -4.53 4.06
CA PHE A 130 -8.95 -5.33 5.21
C PHE A 130 -10.04 -5.52 6.28
N ILE A 131 -11.12 -4.74 6.23
CA ILE A 131 -12.27 -4.86 7.12
C ILE A 131 -13.37 -5.69 6.45
N ASP A 132 -13.95 -6.63 7.18
CA ASP A 132 -15.13 -7.37 6.75
C ASP A 132 -16.38 -6.45 6.77
N ARG A 133 -17.18 -6.50 5.71
CA ARG A 133 -18.33 -5.58 5.52
C ARG A 133 -19.49 -5.85 6.47
N HIS A 134 -19.63 -7.09 6.94
CA HIS A 134 -20.76 -7.52 7.75
C HIS A 134 -20.46 -7.41 9.24
N THR A 135 -19.24 -7.79 9.62
CA THR A 135 -18.84 -7.84 11.02
C THR A 135 -18.09 -6.57 11.48
N ASN A 136 -17.66 -5.74 10.54
CA ASN A 136 -16.78 -4.57 10.76
C ASN A 136 -15.47 -4.91 11.49
N LYS A 137 -15.06 -6.19 11.46
CA LYS A 137 -13.81 -6.67 12.05
C LYS A 137 -12.71 -6.79 11.01
N ILE A 138 -11.46 -6.73 11.45
CA ILE A 138 -10.30 -6.99 10.61
C ILE A 138 -10.39 -8.44 10.11
N LYS A 139 -10.20 -8.63 8.82
CA LYS A 139 -10.16 -9.97 8.21
C LYS A 139 -8.91 -10.71 8.68
N PRO A 140 -9.01 -12.01 9.00
CA PRO A 140 -7.84 -12.80 9.34
C PRO A 140 -6.86 -12.83 8.17
N PRO A 141 -5.53 -12.86 8.43
CA PRO A 141 -4.53 -12.92 7.39
C PRO A 141 -4.63 -14.26 6.63
N ARG A 142 -4.55 -14.21 5.30
CA ARG A 142 -4.43 -15.40 4.48
C ARG A 142 -3.05 -16.02 4.66
N ALA A 143 -2.96 -17.35 4.63
CA ALA A 143 -1.71 -18.06 4.87
C ALA A 143 -0.61 -17.72 3.84
N LYS A 144 -0.99 -17.54 2.56
CA LYS A 144 -0.08 -17.19 1.47
C LYS A 144 -0.77 -16.24 0.50
N VAL A 145 -0.09 -15.20 0.08
CA VAL A 145 -0.56 -14.24 -0.94
C VAL A 145 0.51 -14.03 -2.00
N ARG A 146 0.07 -13.73 -3.23
CA ARG A 146 1.00 -13.38 -4.29
C ARG A 146 1.68 -12.04 -3.99
N PHE A 147 2.92 -11.88 -4.44
CA PHE A 147 3.60 -10.59 -4.41
C PHE A 147 2.79 -9.57 -5.23
N MET A 148 2.52 -8.42 -4.65
CA MET A 148 1.80 -7.32 -5.31
C MET A 148 2.44 -5.99 -4.94
N GLY A 149 2.63 -5.13 -5.92
CA GLY A 149 3.25 -3.81 -5.74
C GLY A 149 4.62 -3.71 -6.43
N THR A 150 5.39 -2.72 -6.05
CA THR A 150 6.68 -2.37 -6.66
C THR A 150 7.83 -2.84 -5.78
N VAL A 151 8.71 -3.71 -6.29
CA VAL A 151 9.81 -4.36 -5.53
C VAL A 151 10.59 -3.37 -4.66
N ARG A 152 10.94 -2.19 -5.20
CA ARG A 152 11.68 -1.16 -4.47
C ARG A 152 10.99 -0.75 -3.17
N TYR A 153 9.67 -0.58 -3.17
CA TYR A 153 8.92 -0.03 -2.03
C TYR A 153 8.16 -1.09 -1.24
N ALA A 154 7.81 -2.25 -1.81
CA ALA A 154 7.02 -3.29 -1.16
C ALA A 154 7.53 -3.62 0.25
N SER A 155 6.61 -3.86 1.20
CA SER A 155 6.96 -4.22 2.57
C SER A 155 7.67 -5.57 2.65
N ARG A 156 8.37 -5.82 3.75
CA ARG A 156 9.01 -7.12 4.02
C ARG A 156 8.00 -8.27 4.04
N ASN A 157 6.79 -8.04 4.55
CA ASN A 157 5.71 -9.04 4.50
C ASN A 157 5.30 -9.35 3.07
N CYS A 158 5.20 -8.34 2.19
CA CYS A 158 4.93 -8.56 0.77
C CYS A 158 6.01 -9.43 0.10
N HIS A 159 7.30 -9.17 0.37
CA HIS A 159 8.41 -10.01 -0.12
C HIS A 159 8.33 -11.45 0.39
N ARG A 160 7.85 -11.66 1.62
CA ARG A 160 7.66 -12.98 2.24
C ARG A 160 6.35 -13.66 1.83
N SER A 161 5.60 -13.10 0.88
CA SER A 161 4.29 -13.61 0.44
C SER A 161 3.27 -13.73 1.59
N LYS A 162 3.39 -12.88 2.62
CA LYS A 162 2.44 -12.76 3.73
C LYS A 162 1.35 -11.73 3.42
N GLU A 163 0.20 -11.87 4.07
CA GLU A 163 -0.88 -10.88 3.98
C GLU A 163 -0.40 -9.54 4.51
N GLN A 164 -0.76 -8.46 3.79
CA GLN A 164 -0.41 -7.10 4.14
C GLN A 164 -1.52 -6.45 4.97
N SER A 165 -1.13 -5.56 5.87
CA SER A 165 -2.02 -4.77 6.70
C SER A 165 -1.65 -3.28 6.67
N ARG A 166 -2.27 -2.48 7.54
CA ARG A 166 -1.99 -1.04 7.66
C ARG A 166 -0.51 -0.73 7.93
N LYS A 167 0.16 -1.59 8.74
CA LYS A 167 1.60 -1.45 9.01
C LYS A 167 2.45 -1.58 7.75
N ASP A 168 2.05 -2.42 6.80
CA ASP A 168 2.79 -2.65 5.56
C ASP A 168 2.75 -1.43 4.65
N ASP A 169 1.62 -0.74 4.56
CA ASP A 169 1.52 0.55 3.88
C ASP A 169 2.40 1.60 4.55
N LEU A 170 2.47 1.64 5.89
CA LEU A 170 3.35 2.56 6.62
C LEU A 170 4.84 2.21 6.43
N GLU A 171 5.21 0.93 6.41
CA GLU A 171 6.57 0.50 6.08
C GLU A 171 6.98 0.98 4.69
N THR A 172 6.09 0.80 3.70
CA THR A 172 6.30 1.28 2.33
C THR A 172 6.39 2.81 2.26
N TRP A 173 5.55 3.50 3.03
CA TRP A 173 5.58 4.96 3.14
C TRP A 173 6.90 5.47 3.73
N ILE A 174 7.48 4.80 4.72
CA ILE A 174 8.81 5.15 5.26
C ILE A 174 9.87 5.08 4.16
N TYR A 175 9.91 4.01 3.37
CA TYR A 175 10.87 3.89 2.27
C TYR A 175 10.72 5.01 1.26
N MET A 176 9.47 5.33 0.88
CA MET A 176 9.18 6.44 -0.01
C MET A 176 9.63 7.78 0.61
N SER A 177 9.25 8.04 1.87
CA SER A 177 9.51 9.32 2.54
C SER A 177 10.99 9.61 2.69
N VAL A 178 11.82 8.63 3.06
CA VAL A 178 13.28 8.83 3.15
C VAL A 178 13.91 9.02 1.76
N GLU A 179 13.40 8.36 0.73
CA GLU A 179 13.90 8.53 -0.65
C GLU A 179 13.56 9.90 -1.25
N LEU A 180 12.56 10.64 -0.72
CA LEU A 180 12.28 12.00 -1.16
C LEU A 180 13.46 12.96 -0.92
N TYR A 181 14.28 12.73 0.10
CA TYR A 181 15.46 13.56 0.43
C TYR A 181 16.64 13.28 -0.49
N SER A 182 16.73 12.10 -1.06
CA SER A 182 17.65 11.78 -2.15
C SER A 182 17.27 10.49 -2.84
N SER A 183 17.14 10.52 -4.15
CA SER A 183 16.82 9.39 -5.01
C SER A 183 17.82 8.23 -4.93
N MET A 184 18.97 8.47 -4.28
CA MET A 184 20.05 7.49 -4.12
C MET A 184 20.05 6.82 -2.75
N LEU A 185 19.13 7.19 -1.84
CA LEU A 185 19.20 6.78 -0.43
C LEU A 185 18.90 5.30 -0.19
N LEU A 186 17.99 4.69 -0.95
CA LEU A 186 17.66 3.29 -0.74
C LEU A 186 18.77 2.36 -1.28
N PRO A 187 19.48 1.61 -0.43
CA PRO A 187 20.59 0.74 -0.86
C PRO A 187 20.18 -0.26 -1.93
N TRP A 188 18.94 -0.77 -1.83
CA TRP A 188 18.39 -1.76 -2.76
C TRP A 188 17.79 -1.18 -4.05
N ARG A 189 17.87 0.13 -4.30
CA ARG A 189 17.18 0.80 -5.41
C ARG A 189 17.49 0.25 -6.80
N ARG A 190 18.67 -0.37 -6.98
CA ARG A 190 19.12 -0.96 -8.24
C ARG A 190 19.00 -2.49 -8.27
N PHE A 191 18.59 -3.11 -7.17
CA PHE A 191 18.46 -4.56 -7.10
C PHE A 191 17.19 -4.99 -7.84
N ILE A 192 17.30 -6.09 -8.61
CA ILE A 192 16.20 -6.72 -9.32
C ILE A 192 15.71 -7.94 -8.55
N ASP A 193 16.63 -8.67 -7.94
CA ASP A 193 16.30 -9.85 -7.14
C ASP A 193 15.53 -9.46 -5.87
N ARG A 194 14.33 -10.04 -5.70
CA ARG A 194 13.45 -9.76 -4.57
C ARG A 194 14.02 -10.22 -3.23
N HIS A 195 14.80 -11.32 -3.23
CA HIS A 195 15.40 -11.83 -1.99
C HIS A 195 16.54 -10.93 -1.52
N ALA A 196 17.40 -10.48 -2.42
CA ALA A 196 18.44 -9.50 -2.11
C ALA A 196 17.84 -8.17 -1.59
N VAL A 197 16.74 -7.71 -2.20
CA VAL A 197 16.00 -6.53 -1.71
C VAL A 197 15.46 -6.76 -0.30
N LEU A 198 14.91 -7.93 -0.01
CA LEU A 198 14.41 -8.26 1.33
C LEU A 198 15.54 -8.21 2.38
N ILE A 199 16.70 -8.78 2.09
CA ILE A 199 17.86 -8.76 3.00
C ILE A 199 18.26 -7.31 3.35
N GLU A 200 18.34 -6.43 2.37
CA GLU A 200 18.67 -5.02 2.62
C GLU A 200 17.58 -4.29 3.43
N LYS A 201 16.29 -4.62 3.20
CA LYS A 201 15.19 -4.09 4.01
C LYS A 201 15.22 -4.59 5.45
N GLU A 202 15.63 -5.84 5.69
CA GLU A 202 15.85 -6.32 7.07
C GLU A 202 16.94 -5.52 7.76
N LYS A 203 18.08 -5.29 7.09
CA LYS A 203 19.17 -4.47 7.62
C LYS A 203 18.71 -3.06 7.97
N PHE A 204 17.83 -2.45 7.16
CA PHE A 204 17.29 -1.12 7.42
C PHE A 204 16.66 -0.99 8.81
N PHE A 205 16.01 -2.04 9.30
CA PHE A 205 15.35 -2.05 10.62
C PHE A 205 16.27 -2.54 11.76
N THR A 206 17.32 -3.30 11.45
CA THR A 206 18.21 -3.88 12.45
C THR A 206 19.49 -3.06 12.68
N ASP A 207 19.95 -2.32 11.68
CA ASP A 207 21.14 -1.46 11.80
C ASP A 207 20.85 -0.29 12.74
N PRO A 208 21.63 -0.11 13.84
CA PRO A 208 21.44 0.98 14.78
C PRO A 208 21.64 2.37 14.16
N VAL A 209 22.45 2.49 13.08
CA VAL A 209 22.72 3.78 12.40
C VAL A 209 22.82 3.55 10.87
N PRO A 210 21.73 3.30 10.17
CA PRO A 210 21.77 3.18 8.71
C PRO A 210 22.31 4.46 8.06
N ASP A 211 23.14 4.30 7.02
CA ASP A 211 23.67 5.42 6.23
C ASP A 211 22.59 6.32 5.61
N ILE A 212 21.40 5.80 5.45
CA ILE A 212 20.20 6.51 5.00
C ILE A 212 19.97 7.78 5.82
N TYR A 213 20.13 7.73 7.14
CA TYR A 213 19.89 8.87 8.02
C TYR A 213 21.01 9.91 8.04
N LYS A 214 22.05 9.76 7.23
CA LYS A 214 23.03 10.82 6.97
C LYS A 214 22.46 11.95 6.10
N LYS A 215 21.45 11.64 5.27
CA LYS A 215 20.80 12.61 4.37
C LYS A 215 19.33 12.84 4.71
N ALA A 216 18.57 11.77 5.05
CA ALA A 216 17.23 11.90 5.58
C ALA A 216 17.29 12.31 7.07
N PRO A 217 16.29 13.06 7.58
CA PRO A 217 16.21 13.41 8.99
C PRO A 217 16.27 12.20 9.91
N GLN A 218 17.07 12.31 10.98
CA GLN A 218 17.28 11.21 11.94
C GLN A 218 16.00 10.78 12.66
N GLY A 219 15.06 11.68 12.84
CA GLY A 219 13.78 11.39 13.50
C GLY A 219 12.92 10.32 12.78
N TYR A 220 13.13 10.08 11.48
CA TYR A 220 12.47 8.95 10.79
C TYR A 220 12.82 7.59 11.40
N ARG A 221 13.95 7.48 12.10
CA ARG A 221 14.34 6.25 12.79
C ARG A 221 13.37 5.86 13.90
N SER A 222 12.87 6.83 14.67
CA SER A 222 11.87 6.56 15.72
C SER A 222 10.55 6.11 15.11
N ILE A 223 10.14 6.71 13.98
CA ILE A 223 8.95 6.31 13.22
C ILE A 223 9.13 4.88 12.68
N SER A 224 10.30 4.58 12.09
CA SER A 224 10.61 3.24 11.57
C SER A 224 10.53 2.18 12.67
N LYS A 225 11.12 2.45 13.83
CA LYS A 225 11.07 1.55 15.00
C LYS A 225 9.64 1.35 15.50
N TYR A 226 8.84 2.41 15.54
CA TYR A 226 7.43 2.32 15.90
C TYR A 226 6.65 1.41 14.94
N VAL A 227 6.79 1.63 13.62
CA VAL A 227 6.09 0.84 12.60
C VAL A 227 6.56 -0.61 12.58
N ASP A 228 7.84 -0.87 12.83
CA ASP A 228 8.38 -2.23 12.90
C ASP A 228 7.72 -3.06 13.99
N ASN A 229 7.44 -2.45 15.14
CA ASN A 229 6.82 -3.11 16.29
C ASN A 229 5.31 -3.36 16.15
N LEU A 230 4.63 -2.78 15.14
CA LEU A 230 3.20 -2.99 14.95
C LEU A 230 2.89 -4.44 14.54
N THR A 231 1.77 -4.97 15.01
CA THR A 231 1.22 -6.27 14.58
C THR A 231 0.31 -6.12 13.34
N TYR A 232 -0.17 -7.24 12.80
CA TYR A 232 -1.08 -7.26 11.65
C TYR A 232 -2.44 -6.59 11.97
N GLU A 233 -2.98 -6.86 13.14
CA GLU A 233 -4.30 -6.40 13.59
C GLU A 233 -4.28 -4.98 14.16
N GLU A 234 -3.12 -4.55 14.64
CA GLU A 234 -2.99 -3.31 15.39
C GLU A 234 -3.33 -2.08 14.55
N GLU A 235 -4.09 -1.16 15.14
CA GLU A 235 -4.34 0.13 14.54
C GLU A 235 -3.16 1.08 14.78
N PRO A 236 -2.49 1.56 13.72
CA PRO A 236 -1.39 2.50 13.89
C PRO A 236 -1.88 3.82 14.50
N ASN A 237 -1.09 4.37 15.41
CA ASN A 237 -1.31 5.71 15.91
C ASN A 237 -0.72 6.75 14.94
N TYR A 238 -1.54 7.17 13.98
CA TYR A 238 -1.14 8.14 12.94
C TYR A 238 -0.83 9.51 13.54
N THR A 239 -1.54 9.90 14.60
CA THR A 239 -1.28 11.16 15.32
C THR A 239 0.11 11.16 15.95
N LEU A 240 0.56 10.01 16.49
CA LEU A 240 1.92 9.85 16.98
C LEU A 240 2.96 10.06 15.85
N ILE A 241 2.70 9.48 14.67
CA ILE A 241 3.61 9.65 13.52
C ILE A 241 3.61 11.10 13.04
N GLN A 242 2.45 11.75 12.95
CA GLN A 242 2.35 13.18 12.61
C GLN A 242 3.09 14.06 13.62
N SER A 243 2.96 13.77 14.92
CA SER A 243 3.68 14.48 15.98
C SER A 243 5.19 14.29 15.85
N ALA A 244 5.64 13.07 15.51
CA ALA A 244 7.06 12.79 15.26
C ALA A 244 7.59 13.58 14.03
N LEU A 245 6.81 13.69 12.94
CA LEU A 245 7.16 14.54 11.81
C LEU A 245 7.24 16.02 12.23
N GLY A 246 6.31 16.49 13.06
CA GLY A 246 6.34 17.83 13.65
C GLY A 246 7.58 18.08 14.52
N GLN A 247 8.05 17.06 15.24
CA GLN A 247 9.29 17.16 16.01
C GLN A 247 10.52 17.23 15.09
N ILE A 248 10.57 16.43 14.01
CA ILE A 248 11.63 16.50 12.99
C ILE A 248 11.73 17.91 12.39
N ILE A 249 10.58 18.54 12.09
CA ILE A 249 10.53 19.90 11.55
C ILE A 249 11.25 20.89 12.50
N LYS A 250 11.01 20.76 13.81
CA LYS A 250 11.63 21.60 14.83
C LYS A 250 13.13 21.32 14.99
N ASP A 251 13.49 20.04 15.11
CA ASP A 251 14.87 19.62 15.39
C ASP A 251 15.82 19.95 14.22
N ASP A 252 15.34 19.78 12.97
CA ASP A 252 16.11 20.06 11.76
C ASP A 252 15.92 21.50 11.25
N CYS A 253 15.17 22.35 11.98
CA CYS A 253 14.83 23.74 11.60
C CYS A 253 14.28 23.84 10.17
N ILE A 254 13.33 22.95 9.81
CA ILE A 254 12.74 22.90 8.47
C ILE A 254 11.66 23.96 8.34
N ASP A 255 11.83 24.92 7.46
CA ASP A 255 10.82 25.94 7.18
C ASP A 255 9.77 25.42 6.18
N VAL A 256 8.69 24.85 6.70
CA VAL A 256 7.58 24.30 5.89
C VAL A 256 6.66 25.38 5.31
N THR A 257 6.90 26.67 5.57
CA THR A 257 6.14 27.79 4.98
C THR A 257 6.67 28.17 3.60
N LEU A 258 7.87 27.73 3.25
CA LEU A 258 8.46 27.97 1.93
C LEU A 258 7.58 27.34 0.83
N PRO A 259 7.48 27.94 -0.36
CA PRO A 259 6.76 27.36 -1.47
C PRO A 259 7.31 25.98 -1.83
N PHE A 260 6.51 25.14 -2.44
CA PHE A 260 7.00 23.87 -2.98
C PHE A 260 8.03 24.07 -4.08
N ASP A 261 8.96 23.15 -4.25
CA ASP A 261 10.03 23.22 -5.25
C ASP A 261 9.52 23.35 -6.69
N TRP A 262 8.29 22.92 -6.95
CA TRP A 262 7.62 23.03 -8.25
C TRP A 262 6.78 24.27 -8.44
N ALA A 263 6.64 25.13 -7.42
CA ALA A 263 5.87 26.36 -7.53
C ALA A 263 6.37 27.22 -8.70
N GLY A 264 5.47 27.56 -9.61
CA GLY A 264 5.78 28.35 -10.83
C GLY A 264 6.53 27.58 -11.92
N LYS A 265 6.84 26.29 -11.74
CA LYS A 265 7.50 25.44 -12.76
C LYS A 265 6.55 24.53 -13.53
N VAL A 266 5.38 24.25 -12.96
CA VAL A 266 4.32 23.49 -13.63
C VAL A 266 3.37 24.48 -14.27
N THR A 267 3.25 24.44 -15.59
CA THR A 267 2.44 25.39 -16.37
C THR A 267 1.18 24.72 -16.92
N GLU A 268 0.17 25.53 -17.33
CA GLU A 268 -1.04 25.02 -18.00
C GLU A 268 -0.73 24.23 -19.30
N LYS A 269 0.41 24.51 -19.93
CA LYS A 269 0.85 23.78 -21.13
C LYS A 269 1.28 22.37 -20.77
N ASP A 270 1.97 22.20 -19.65
CA ASP A 270 2.37 20.89 -19.14
C ASP A 270 1.15 20.10 -18.69
N GLU A 271 0.11 20.77 -18.19
CA GLU A 271 -1.19 20.18 -17.90
C GLU A 271 -1.88 19.61 -19.15
N LYS A 272 -1.73 20.28 -20.31
CA LYS A 272 -2.26 19.79 -21.60
C LYS A 272 -1.43 18.64 -22.16
N ASP A 273 -0.10 18.66 -21.98
CA ASP A 273 0.81 17.61 -22.43
C ASP A 273 0.79 16.36 -21.51
N SER A 274 0.46 16.51 -20.21
CA SER A 274 0.19 15.38 -19.34
C SER A 274 -1.04 14.54 -19.77
N ARG A 275 -1.88 15.11 -20.65
CA ARG A 275 -2.99 14.42 -21.32
C ARG A 275 -2.54 13.49 -22.46
N ARG A 276 -1.30 13.64 -22.98
CA ARG A 276 -0.74 12.73 -23.97
C ARG A 276 0.06 11.65 -23.24
N PRO A 277 -0.24 10.35 -23.44
CA PRO A 277 0.69 9.31 -23.01
C PRO A 277 2.01 9.60 -23.72
N SER A 278 3.05 9.96 -22.98
CA SER A 278 4.37 10.06 -23.57
C SER A 278 4.69 8.68 -24.14
N LYS A 279 5.28 8.64 -25.37
CA LYS A 279 5.74 7.36 -25.97
C LYS A 279 6.61 6.57 -24.99
N GLU A 280 7.29 7.23 -24.05
CA GLU A 280 8.03 6.61 -22.97
C GLU A 280 7.13 5.97 -21.89
N LYS A 281 6.02 6.60 -21.49
CA LYS A 281 5.04 5.97 -20.60
C LYS A 281 4.45 4.71 -21.23
N GLU A 282 4.12 4.78 -22.51
CA GLU A 282 3.61 3.63 -23.29
C GLU A 282 4.66 2.50 -23.42
N ILE A 283 5.94 2.84 -23.59
CA ILE A 283 7.05 1.89 -23.63
C ILE A 283 7.32 1.30 -22.22
N ILE A 284 7.23 2.11 -21.17
CA ILE A 284 7.42 1.66 -19.79
C ILE A 284 6.25 0.77 -19.38
N ASP A 285 5.02 1.14 -19.72
CA ASP A 285 3.82 0.35 -19.41
C ASP A 285 3.81 -0.96 -20.21
N ARG A 286 4.23 -0.94 -21.49
CA ARG A 286 4.44 -2.17 -22.31
C ARG A 286 5.55 -3.06 -21.73
N LYS A 287 6.68 -2.48 -21.28
CA LYS A 287 7.75 -3.23 -20.62
C LYS A 287 7.34 -3.77 -19.23
N LYS A 288 6.49 -3.04 -18.51
CA LYS A 288 5.94 -3.47 -17.22
C LYS A 288 4.96 -4.63 -17.40
N LEU A 289 4.03 -4.52 -18.38
CA LEU A 289 3.12 -5.59 -18.77
C LEU A 289 3.88 -6.84 -19.27
N SER A 290 4.96 -6.68 -20.05
CA SER A 290 5.77 -7.80 -20.54
C SER A 290 6.63 -8.45 -19.44
N ARG A 291 6.99 -7.74 -18.38
CA ARG A 291 7.69 -8.30 -17.20
C ARG A 291 6.73 -9.01 -16.28
N GLU A 292 5.56 -8.43 -16.00
CA GLU A 292 4.51 -9.10 -15.22
C GLU A 292 4.01 -10.39 -15.89
N SER A 293 4.01 -10.46 -17.24
CA SER A 293 3.68 -11.69 -17.98
C SER A 293 4.81 -12.73 -17.95
N LYS A 294 6.09 -12.33 -17.85
CA LYS A 294 7.23 -13.25 -17.71
C LYS A 294 7.34 -13.79 -16.29
N ASP A 295 7.09 -12.96 -15.27
CA ASP A 295 7.05 -13.43 -13.87
C ASP A 295 5.92 -14.46 -13.65
N VAL A 296 4.79 -14.32 -14.36
CA VAL A 296 3.69 -15.31 -14.33
C VAL A 296 4.06 -16.62 -15.06
N SER A 297 4.96 -16.59 -16.05
CA SER A 297 5.41 -17.80 -16.75
C SER A 297 6.54 -18.55 -16.02
N LEU A 298 7.41 -17.84 -15.28
CA LEU A 298 8.45 -18.45 -14.45
C LEU A 298 7.90 -19.09 -13.17
N GLU A 299 6.76 -18.61 -12.64
CA GLU A 299 6.12 -19.22 -11.47
C GLU A 299 5.31 -20.51 -11.78
N LYS A 300 5.25 -20.97 -13.05
CA LYS A 300 4.59 -22.23 -13.42
C LYS A 300 5.53 -23.45 -13.39
N GLU A 301 6.84 -23.25 -13.32
CA GLU A 301 7.82 -24.35 -13.38
C GLU A 301 8.30 -24.86 -12.04
N ASP A 302 7.96 -24.20 -10.90
CA ASP A 302 8.43 -24.60 -9.57
C ASP A 302 7.27 -24.99 -8.63
N ASP A 303 6.43 -25.97 -9.01
CA ASP A 303 5.57 -26.69 -8.08
C ASP A 303 5.97 -28.18 -8.02
N PRO A 304 6.79 -28.60 -7.03
CA PRO A 304 7.33 -29.98 -6.94
C PRO A 304 6.29 -31.01 -6.47
N LEU A 305 5.00 -30.69 -6.37
CA LEU A 305 3.99 -31.58 -5.76
C LEU A 305 3.07 -32.27 -6.75
N GLU A 306 3.28 -32.17 -8.07
CA GLU A 306 2.43 -32.87 -9.05
C GLU A 306 3.11 -34.00 -9.83
N GLN A 307 4.24 -34.54 -9.35
CA GLN A 307 4.89 -35.71 -9.95
C GLN A 307 5.06 -36.88 -8.98
N VAL A 308 3.97 -37.38 -8.40
CA VAL A 308 3.90 -38.78 -7.92
C VAL A 308 2.45 -39.29 -8.05
N ALA A 309 2.07 -39.68 -9.21
CA ALA A 309 1.02 -40.71 -9.42
C ALA A 309 0.92 -41.04 -10.92
N VAL A 310 1.73 -41.90 -11.43
CA VAL A 310 1.41 -42.97 -12.41
C VAL A 310 2.69 -43.77 -12.65
N THR A 311 2.88 -44.87 -11.95
CA THR A 311 3.45 -46.10 -12.49
C THR A 311 2.90 -47.30 -11.72
N GLY A 312 2.36 -48.17 -12.45
CA GLY A 312 1.75 -49.43 -12.37
C GLY A 312 2.13 -50.42 -11.30
N GLY A 313 1.15 -51.17 -11.02
CA GLY A 313 0.87 -52.38 -10.40
C GLY A 313 1.97 -53.35 -10.04
N GLU A 314 1.75 -53.94 -8.88
CA GLU A 314 1.74 -55.40 -8.69
C GLU A 314 1.41 -55.68 -7.23
N LYS A 315 0.40 -56.57 -7.05
CA LYS A 315 0.10 -57.22 -5.75
C LYS A 315 1.12 -58.34 -5.50
N PRO A 316 1.45 -58.58 -4.22
CA PRO A 316 1.10 -59.91 -3.70
C PRO A 316 0.45 -59.92 -2.31
N LYS A 317 -0.09 -61.09 -2.06
CA LYS A 317 -1.01 -61.56 -1.03
C LYS A 317 -0.43 -61.66 0.39
N ASN A 318 -1.36 -61.47 1.36
CA ASN A 318 -1.65 -62.28 2.55
C ASN A 318 -0.56 -62.49 3.65
N SER A 319 -0.85 -62.04 4.85
CA SER A 319 -1.25 -62.85 6.02
C SER A 319 -1.05 -62.09 7.35
N GLY A 320 -2.05 -62.09 8.21
CA GLY A 320 -1.89 -62.48 9.61
C GLY A 320 -1.96 -61.38 10.68
N GLU A 321 -3.12 -61.35 11.34
CA GLU A 321 -3.34 -61.22 12.78
C GLU A 321 -3.10 -59.90 13.55
N LYS A 322 -4.20 -59.36 14.00
CA LYS A 322 -4.69 -58.94 15.34
C LYS A 322 -3.66 -58.34 16.31
N GLU A 323 -3.93 -57.11 16.75
CA GLU A 323 -4.21 -56.87 18.16
C GLU A 323 -4.89 -55.49 18.39
N ILE A 324 -5.90 -55.57 19.26
CA ILE A 324 -6.76 -54.49 19.75
C ILE A 324 -6.11 -53.95 21.00
N VAL A 325 -5.90 -52.64 21.08
CA VAL A 325 -5.83 -51.97 22.39
C VAL A 325 -6.55 -50.62 22.34
N SER A 326 -7.41 -50.51 23.29
CA SER A 326 -8.43 -49.57 23.68
C SER A 326 -8.00 -48.12 23.87
N GLN A 327 -8.95 -47.25 23.57
CA GLN A 327 -9.02 -45.85 24.02
C GLN A 327 -9.10 -45.72 25.58
N PRO A 328 -8.81 -44.53 26.08
CA PRO A 328 -9.75 -43.96 27.06
C PRO A 328 -10.27 -42.58 26.68
N THR A 329 -11.55 -42.48 26.74
CA THR A 329 -12.40 -41.31 26.83
C THR A 329 -12.14 -40.49 28.07
N MET A 330 -12.08 -39.15 27.92
CA MET A 330 -12.40 -38.28 29.03
C MET A 330 -13.42 -37.20 28.64
N LYS A 331 -14.43 -37.10 29.48
CA LYS A 331 -15.58 -36.20 29.41
C LYS A 331 -15.23 -34.79 30.00
N PRO A 332 -16.09 -33.80 29.70
CA PRO A 332 -15.83 -32.40 30.02
C PRO A 332 -16.21 -32.04 31.48
N VAL A 333 -15.50 -31.07 32.02
CA VAL A 333 -15.88 -30.42 33.27
C VAL A 333 -16.33 -29.00 32.98
N CYS A 334 -17.57 -28.76 33.31
CA CYS A 334 -18.26 -27.48 33.38
C CYS A 334 -17.97 -26.82 34.73
N SER A 335 -17.65 -25.52 34.75
CA SER A 335 -18.05 -24.68 35.87
C SER A 335 -18.16 -23.21 35.44
N LEU A 336 -19.38 -22.72 35.50
CA LEU A 336 -19.78 -21.32 35.53
C LEU A 336 -19.20 -20.62 36.74
N THR A 337 -18.73 -19.39 36.57
CA THR A 337 -18.79 -18.37 37.61
C THR A 337 -19.26 -17.07 37.00
N GLN A 338 -20.46 -16.67 37.38
CA GLN A 338 -21.05 -15.34 37.15
C GLN A 338 -20.39 -14.35 38.08
N MET A 339 -20.15 -13.14 37.63
CA MET A 339 -20.13 -11.92 38.45
C MET A 339 -20.69 -10.73 37.62
N PRO A 340 -21.20 -9.66 38.27
CA PRO A 340 -22.45 -9.03 37.90
C PRO A 340 -22.28 -7.74 37.05
N GLY A 341 -23.42 -7.33 36.49
CA GLY A 341 -23.56 -6.17 35.65
C GLY A 341 -23.37 -4.84 36.36
N SER A 342 -22.94 -3.85 35.58
CA SER A 342 -23.18 -2.44 35.85
C SER A 342 -23.77 -1.79 34.59
N THR A 343 -25.04 -1.54 34.67
CA THR A 343 -25.85 -0.66 33.86
C THR A 343 -25.34 0.77 34.02
N ILE A 344 -24.97 1.42 32.92
CA ILE A 344 -24.85 2.87 32.84
C ILE A 344 -25.91 3.36 31.87
N SER A 345 -26.88 4.07 32.45
CA SER A 345 -27.99 4.75 31.79
C SER A 345 -27.47 5.90 30.95
N MET A 346 -28.01 5.99 29.72
CA MET A 346 -27.99 7.22 28.92
C MET A 346 -29.00 8.20 29.49
N ASN A 347 -28.54 9.36 29.89
CA ASN A 347 -29.37 10.55 29.99
C ASN A 347 -29.08 11.47 28.83
N SER A 348 -30.12 11.69 28.04
CA SER A 348 -30.32 12.84 27.17
C SER A 348 -30.47 14.08 28.02
N GLU A 349 -29.78 15.15 27.64
CA GLU A 349 -30.21 16.56 27.80
C GLU A 349 -29.01 17.44 27.47
N PHE A 350 -29.14 18.18 26.34
CA PHE A 350 -28.70 19.58 26.26
C PHE A 350 -29.34 20.19 25.03
N GLU A 351 -30.48 20.91 25.26
CA GLU A 351 -30.87 22.06 24.51
C GLU A 351 -30.08 23.27 25.05
N GLU A 352 -29.46 24.00 24.16
CA GLU A 352 -29.48 25.45 23.88
C GLU A 352 -28.37 25.80 22.91
#